data_56b4c436d5a057240760825d207cac74
#
_entry.id   56b4c436d5a057240760825d207cac74
#
_cell.length_a   1.000
_cell.length_b   1.000
_cell.length_c   1.000
_cell.angle_alpha   90.00
_cell.angle_beta   90.00
_cell.angle_gamma   90.00
#
_symmetry.space_group_name_H-M   'P 1'
#
loop_
_entity.id
_entity.type
_entity.pdbx_description
1 polymer ?
#
loop_
_entity_poly.entity_id
_entity_poly.type
_entity_poly.pdbx_seq_one_letter_code
_entity_poly.pdbx_strand_id
1 'polypeptide(L)'
;MQDLNGKLAVVTGGASGLGLAFAQRFAAEGMRIAIADIEEPVLDQAVAELEATGADVIGVRCDVSDHDSVRNLKVAVDEAFGAAHLLCLNAGVASNGLIVEQSVKAWRWVLGVNLFGIVHGLDVFLPGIIEQGEGHVVVTASICGHTSFAGVGPYNASKHAAVTVAETLHAELREMESAVGVSCLCPGFVGTNIYTAERNRPETLQDAPGEPVSDEERMQLEAVTEWMAANALQPAEVADMVHDAVVSDTFWIFTDEEQVTQVGERQESVRTRRNPTAGRINHELFD
;
A
#
# COMPACT_ATOMS: atom_id res chain seq x y z
N MET A 1 10.20 -16.84 -2.19
CA MET A 1 11.49 -16.43 -2.82
C MET A 1 12.57 -16.39 -1.74
N GLN A 2 13.54 -17.34 -1.71
CA GLN A 2 14.48 -17.51 -0.57
C GLN A 2 15.81 -16.78 -0.76
N ASP A 3 16.29 -16.63 -1.97
CA ASP A 3 17.50 -15.87 -2.30
C ASP A 3 17.07 -14.54 -2.93
N LEU A 4 17.46 -13.44 -2.34
CA LEU A 4 17.10 -12.09 -2.77
C LEU A 4 18.26 -11.35 -3.47
N ASN A 5 19.48 -11.77 -3.21
CA ASN A 5 20.67 -11.06 -3.67
C ASN A 5 20.74 -10.98 -5.21
N GLY A 6 21.01 -9.78 -5.73
CA GLY A 6 21.09 -9.49 -7.16
C GLY A 6 19.73 -9.49 -7.91
N LYS A 7 18.61 -9.82 -7.26
CA LYS A 7 17.27 -9.73 -7.83
C LYS A 7 16.75 -8.30 -7.82
N LEU A 8 15.66 -8.05 -8.53
CA LEU A 8 15.07 -6.73 -8.68
C LEU A 8 13.75 -6.63 -7.92
N ALA A 9 13.63 -5.61 -7.08
CA ALA A 9 12.39 -5.18 -6.46
C ALA A 9 11.84 -3.89 -7.12
N VAL A 10 10.57 -3.89 -7.46
CA VAL A 10 9.82 -2.71 -7.91
C VAL A 10 8.84 -2.31 -6.81
N VAL A 11 8.88 -1.06 -6.34
CA VAL A 11 8.05 -0.56 -5.24
C VAL A 11 7.28 0.68 -5.67
N THR A 12 5.96 0.60 -5.72
CA THR A 12 5.09 1.78 -5.97
C THR A 12 4.81 2.54 -4.67
N GLY A 13 4.72 3.88 -4.73
CA GLY A 13 4.69 4.72 -3.52
C GLY A 13 6.00 4.59 -2.74
N GLY A 14 7.13 4.48 -3.46
CA GLY A 14 8.43 4.13 -2.91
C GLY A 14 9.23 5.29 -2.32
N ALA A 15 8.75 6.52 -2.45
CA ALA A 15 9.49 7.70 -2.01
C ALA A 15 9.34 8.01 -0.51
N SER A 16 8.37 7.41 0.17
CA SER A 16 8.12 7.67 1.60
C SER A 16 7.45 6.51 2.32
N GLY A 17 7.35 6.59 3.65
CA GLY A 17 6.57 5.68 4.49
C GLY A 17 6.93 4.21 4.29
N LEU A 18 5.91 3.36 4.14
CA LEU A 18 6.09 1.92 3.95
C LEU A 18 6.91 1.58 2.70
N GLY A 19 6.62 2.26 1.57
CA GLY A 19 7.31 1.98 0.32
C GLY A 19 8.82 2.23 0.39
N LEU A 20 9.23 3.35 1.00
CA LEU A 20 10.66 3.63 1.23
C LEU A 20 11.28 2.61 2.18
N ALA A 21 10.57 2.22 3.25
CA ALA A 21 11.06 1.21 4.17
C ALA A 21 11.23 -0.16 3.48
N PHE A 22 10.32 -0.55 2.58
CA PHE A 22 10.48 -1.76 1.76
C PHE A 22 11.73 -1.65 0.87
N ALA A 23 11.89 -0.51 0.16
CA ALA A 23 13.06 -0.28 -0.68
C ALA A 23 14.36 -0.40 0.10
N GLN A 24 14.45 0.22 1.28
CA GLN A 24 15.61 0.14 2.18
C GLN A 24 15.86 -1.28 2.66
N ARG A 25 14.81 -1.98 3.10
CA ARG A 25 14.92 -3.35 3.62
C ARG A 25 15.40 -4.34 2.56
N PHE A 26 14.84 -4.26 1.34
CA PHE A 26 15.24 -5.14 0.25
C PHE A 26 16.59 -4.76 -0.37
N ALA A 27 16.96 -3.47 -0.36
CA ALA A 27 18.31 -3.03 -0.72
C ALA A 27 19.35 -3.62 0.22
N ALA A 28 19.09 -3.70 1.52
CA ALA A 28 19.98 -4.32 2.51
C ALA A 28 20.20 -5.82 2.29
N GLU A 29 19.26 -6.51 1.60
CA GLU A 29 19.41 -7.90 1.14
C GLU A 29 20.19 -8.03 -0.18
N GLY A 30 20.71 -6.93 -0.72
CA GLY A 30 21.45 -6.92 -1.98
C GLY A 30 20.57 -6.95 -3.23
N MET A 31 19.29 -6.62 -3.12
CA MET A 31 18.42 -6.44 -4.29
C MET A 31 18.73 -5.11 -5.00
N ARG A 32 18.58 -5.09 -6.31
CA ARG A 32 18.45 -3.86 -7.10
C ARG A 32 17.04 -3.29 -6.88
N ILE A 33 16.91 -1.98 -6.84
CA ILE A 33 15.69 -1.32 -6.43
C ILE A 33 15.19 -0.37 -7.52
N ALA A 34 13.91 -0.49 -7.88
CA ALA A 34 13.20 0.51 -8.66
C ALA A 34 12.07 1.08 -7.80
N ILE A 35 12.14 2.35 -7.43
CA ILE A 35 11.08 3.03 -6.71
C ILE A 35 10.29 3.94 -7.65
N ALA A 36 8.96 3.89 -7.52
CA ALA A 36 8.05 4.70 -8.30
C ALA A 36 7.18 5.56 -7.37
N ASP A 37 7.09 6.85 -7.65
CA ASP A 37 6.25 7.77 -6.87
C ASP A 37 5.76 8.92 -7.76
N ILE A 38 4.68 9.59 -7.33
CA ILE A 38 4.16 10.78 -8.02
C ILE A 38 4.87 12.07 -7.58
N GLU A 39 5.44 12.08 -6.36
CA GLU A 39 6.09 13.22 -5.74
C GLU A 39 7.58 13.29 -6.12
N GLU A 40 7.89 13.85 -7.30
CA GLU A 40 9.24 13.86 -7.88
C GLU A 40 10.34 14.39 -6.93
N PRO A 41 10.17 15.51 -6.19
CA PRO A 41 11.22 15.97 -5.27
C PRO A 41 11.50 15.02 -4.10
N VAL A 42 10.47 14.30 -3.61
CA VAL A 42 10.61 13.32 -2.54
C VAL A 42 11.24 12.03 -3.10
N LEU A 43 10.90 11.68 -4.33
CA LEU A 43 11.48 10.55 -5.05
C LEU A 43 12.99 10.74 -5.26
N ASP A 44 13.42 11.92 -5.72
CA ASP A 44 14.84 12.24 -5.92
C ASP A 44 15.63 12.13 -4.61
N GLN A 45 15.04 12.60 -3.50
CA GLN A 45 15.65 12.47 -2.17
C GLN A 45 15.77 10.99 -1.76
N ALA A 46 14.72 10.19 -1.94
CA ALA A 46 14.70 8.77 -1.59
C ALA A 46 15.74 7.98 -2.41
N VAL A 47 15.90 8.28 -3.69
CA VAL A 47 16.95 7.70 -4.54
C VAL A 47 18.33 8.02 -3.97
N ALA A 48 18.60 9.31 -3.67
CA ALA A 48 19.89 9.72 -3.12
C ALA A 48 20.20 9.05 -1.76
N GLU A 49 19.19 8.88 -0.90
CA GLU A 49 19.34 8.17 0.37
C GLU A 49 19.67 6.69 0.17
N LEU A 50 19.02 6.01 -0.78
CA LEU A 50 19.31 4.61 -1.11
C LEU A 50 20.69 4.45 -1.76
N GLU A 51 21.07 5.31 -2.70
CA GLU A 51 22.42 5.33 -3.31
C GLU A 51 23.54 5.52 -2.27
N ALA A 52 23.28 6.36 -1.27
CA ALA A 52 24.26 6.58 -0.18
C ALA A 52 24.52 5.33 0.66
N THR A 53 23.62 4.33 0.67
CA THR A 53 23.83 3.01 1.28
C THR A 53 24.62 2.05 0.40
N GLY A 54 24.87 2.42 -0.87
CA GLY A 54 25.51 1.56 -1.87
C GLY A 54 24.51 0.72 -2.67
N ALA A 55 23.22 0.98 -2.55
CA ALA A 55 22.20 0.28 -3.32
C ALA A 55 22.23 0.68 -4.80
N ASP A 56 21.96 -0.28 -5.68
CA ASP A 56 21.74 -0.05 -7.11
C ASP A 56 20.26 0.29 -7.30
N VAL A 57 19.94 1.56 -7.52
CA VAL A 57 18.57 2.09 -7.48
C VAL A 57 18.26 3.01 -8.64
N ILE A 58 17.00 2.94 -9.12
CA ILE A 58 16.41 3.97 -9.99
C ILE A 58 15.11 4.50 -9.37
N GLY A 59 14.86 5.79 -9.58
CA GLY A 59 13.58 6.44 -9.30
C GLY A 59 12.84 6.78 -10.58
N VAL A 60 11.56 6.47 -10.66
CA VAL A 60 10.72 6.77 -11.81
C VAL A 60 9.45 7.49 -11.35
N ARG A 61 9.23 8.72 -11.84
CA ARG A 61 7.97 9.41 -11.58
C ARG A 61 6.81 8.63 -12.20
N CYS A 62 5.84 8.23 -11.40
CA CYS A 62 4.73 7.41 -11.84
C CYS A 62 3.44 7.76 -11.10
N ASP A 63 2.38 8.06 -11.86
CA ASP A 63 1.01 8.05 -11.37
C ASP A 63 0.42 6.65 -11.59
N VAL A 64 0.28 5.89 -10.50
CA VAL A 64 -0.24 4.51 -10.60
C VAL A 64 -1.71 4.44 -11.04
N SER A 65 -2.46 5.53 -10.94
CA SER A 65 -3.84 5.61 -11.43
C SER A 65 -3.94 5.72 -12.95
N ASP A 66 -2.82 6.04 -13.62
CA ASP A 66 -2.69 6.09 -15.08
C ASP A 66 -1.93 4.86 -15.60
N HIS A 67 -2.62 4.03 -16.37
CA HIS A 67 -2.06 2.80 -16.93
C HIS A 67 -0.85 3.05 -17.84
N ASP A 68 -0.87 4.11 -18.66
CA ASP A 68 0.25 4.43 -19.53
C ASP A 68 1.48 4.89 -18.71
N SER A 69 1.27 5.57 -17.59
CA SER A 69 2.35 5.91 -16.66
C SER A 69 3.01 4.65 -16.06
N VAL A 70 2.21 3.63 -15.69
CA VAL A 70 2.74 2.35 -15.19
C VAL A 70 3.46 1.56 -16.29
N ARG A 71 2.99 1.63 -17.54
CA ARG A 71 3.71 1.04 -18.69
C ARG A 71 5.07 1.71 -18.91
N ASN A 72 5.15 3.03 -18.79
CA ASN A 72 6.41 3.75 -18.88
C ASN A 72 7.37 3.39 -17.74
N LEU A 73 6.85 3.20 -16.52
CA LEU A 73 7.63 2.65 -15.40
C LEU A 73 8.26 1.31 -15.78
N LYS A 74 7.47 0.38 -16.34
CA LYS A 74 7.97 -0.95 -16.76
C LYS A 74 9.09 -0.83 -17.79
N VAL A 75 8.93 0.05 -18.79
CA VAL A 75 9.97 0.27 -19.79
C VAL A 75 11.28 0.76 -19.14
N ALA A 76 11.20 1.76 -18.27
CA ALA A 76 12.38 2.26 -17.58
C ALA A 76 13.06 1.19 -16.69
N VAL A 77 12.26 0.37 -16.02
CA VAL A 77 12.75 -0.75 -15.19
C VAL A 77 13.45 -1.81 -16.05
N ASP A 78 12.84 -2.21 -17.18
CA ASP A 78 13.41 -3.21 -18.08
C ASP A 78 14.73 -2.74 -18.72
N GLU A 79 14.80 -1.47 -19.10
CA GLU A 79 16.02 -0.88 -19.67
C GLU A 79 17.17 -0.80 -18.66
N ALA A 80 16.87 -0.49 -17.38
CA ALA A 80 17.88 -0.37 -16.35
C ALA A 80 18.34 -1.72 -15.79
N PHE A 81 17.38 -2.62 -15.49
CA PHE A 81 17.63 -3.79 -14.66
C PHE A 81 17.06 -5.09 -15.20
N GLY A 82 16.21 -5.05 -16.23
CA GLY A 82 15.52 -6.23 -16.75
C GLY A 82 14.27 -6.59 -15.93
N ALA A 83 13.90 -7.87 -15.95
CA ALA A 83 12.64 -8.35 -15.36
C ALA A 83 12.62 -8.24 -13.83
N ALA A 84 11.49 -7.77 -13.29
CA ALA A 84 11.25 -7.69 -11.86
C ALA A 84 11.05 -9.09 -11.24
N HIS A 85 11.54 -9.27 -10.01
CA HIS A 85 11.33 -10.48 -9.20
C HIS A 85 10.38 -10.24 -8.03
N LEU A 86 10.46 -9.07 -7.41
CA LEU A 86 9.57 -8.63 -6.34
C LEU A 86 8.78 -7.42 -6.81
N LEU A 87 7.46 -7.49 -6.71
CA LEU A 87 6.56 -6.37 -7.03
C LEU A 87 5.79 -5.96 -5.78
N CYS A 88 6.12 -4.80 -5.21
CA CYS A 88 5.41 -4.22 -4.08
C CYS A 88 4.40 -3.17 -4.58
N LEU A 89 3.14 -3.57 -4.68
CA LEU A 89 2.00 -2.72 -5.03
C LEU A 89 1.53 -2.00 -3.77
N ASN A 90 2.21 -0.89 -3.45
CA ASN A 90 2.10 -0.23 -2.15
C ASN A 90 1.49 1.17 -2.22
N ALA A 91 1.57 1.87 -3.35
CA ALA A 91 1.00 3.22 -3.48
C ALA A 91 -0.44 3.29 -2.97
N GLY A 92 -0.74 4.28 -2.15
CA GLY A 92 -2.06 4.41 -1.54
C GLY A 92 -2.34 5.80 -1.01
N VAL A 93 -3.61 6.18 -1.06
CA VAL A 93 -4.15 7.44 -0.58
C VAL A 93 -5.42 7.21 0.23
N ALA A 94 -5.78 8.18 1.07
CA ALA A 94 -7.02 8.16 1.82
C ALA A 94 -7.77 9.48 1.65
N SER A 95 -9.10 9.43 1.75
CA SER A 95 -9.97 10.59 1.88
C SER A 95 -10.84 10.45 3.11
N ASN A 96 -11.09 11.53 3.81
CA ASN A 96 -11.87 11.57 5.04
C ASN A 96 -13.24 12.24 4.81
N GLY A 97 -14.22 11.90 5.62
CA GLY A 97 -15.58 12.42 5.60
C GLY A 97 -16.65 11.32 5.55
N LEU A 98 -17.85 11.64 5.96
CA LEU A 98 -18.97 10.69 5.92
C LEU A 98 -19.33 10.33 4.46
N ILE A 99 -19.87 9.14 4.21
CA ILE A 99 -20.23 8.70 2.84
C ILE A 99 -21.14 9.72 2.14
N VAL A 100 -22.03 10.37 2.86
CA VAL A 100 -22.95 11.38 2.31
C VAL A 100 -22.24 12.68 1.90
N GLU A 101 -21.02 12.91 2.37
CA GLU A 101 -20.20 14.10 2.12
C GLU A 101 -19.12 13.82 1.06
N GLN A 102 -18.78 12.55 0.85
CA GLN A 102 -17.75 12.13 -0.10
C GLN A 102 -18.21 12.29 -1.55
N SER A 103 -17.55 13.16 -2.29
CA SER A 103 -17.84 13.35 -3.70
C SER A 103 -17.47 12.14 -4.55
N VAL A 104 -18.11 11.99 -5.71
CA VAL A 104 -17.72 10.98 -6.72
C VAL A 104 -16.26 11.17 -7.17
N LYS A 105 -15.73 12.40 -7.11
CA LYS A 105 -14.32 12.68 -7.43
C LYS A 105 -13.37 12.07 -6.40
N ALA A 106 -13.70 12.17 -5.09
CA ALA A 106 -12.95 11.51 -4.02
C ALA A 106 -12.93 9.98 -4.19
N TRP A 107 -14.09 9.38 -4.51
CA TRP A 107 -14.18 7.95 -4.83
C TRP A 107 -13.29 7.57 -6.01
N ARG A 108 -13.35 8.33 -7.11
CA ARG A 108 -12.53 8.08 -8.32
C ARG A 108 -11.04 8.16 -8.01
N TRP A 109 -10.64 9.16 -7.23
CA TRP A 109 -9.24 9.31 -6.85
C TRP A 109 -8.74 8.14 -6.02
N VAL A 110 -9.43 7.82 -4.91
CA VAL A 110 -9.01 6.76 -3.99
C VAL A 110 -9.02 5.39 -4.68
N LEU A 111 -10.07 5.06 -5.45
CA LEU A 111 -10.12 3.81 -6.20
C LEU A 111 -9.09 3.79 -7.34
N GLY A 112 -8.85 4.92 -7.99
CA GLY A 112 -7.83 5.05 -9.03
C GLY A 112 -6.45 4.66 -8.53
N VAL A 113 -6.05 5.17 -7.37
CA VAL A 113 -4.74 4.87 -6.78
C VAL A 113 -4.74 3.48 -6.13
N ASN A 114 -5.63 3.23 -5.17
CA ASN A 114 -5.53 2.08 -4.27
C ASN A 114 -5.94 0.75 -4.92
N LEU A 115 -6.85 0.78 -5.91
CA LEU A 115 -7.32 -0.41 -6.60
C LEU A 115 -6.76 -0.50 -8.01
N PHE A 116 -7.00 0.54 -8.85
CA PHE A 116 -6.52 0.48 -10.23
C PHE A 116 -5.00 0.54 -10.32
N GLY A 117 -4.30 1.19 -9.38
CA GLY A 117 -2.84 1.10 -9.28
C GLY A 117 -2.35 -0.33 -9.08
N ILE A 118 -3.05 -1.15 -8.29
CA ILE A 118 -2.75 -2.59 -8.14
C ILE A 118 -3.01 -3.31 -9.48
N VAL A 119 -4.18 -3.08 -10.09
CA VAL A 119 -4.57 -3.72 -11.37
C VAL A 119 -3.57 -3.38 -12.48
N HIS A 120 -3.19 -2.11 -12.63
CA HIS A 120 -2.20 -1.67 -13.62
C HIS A 120 -0.83 -2.31 -13.39
N GLY A 121 -0.39 -2.35 -12.12
CA GLY A 121 0.88 -3.01 -11.77
C GLY A 121 0.87 -4.50 -12.09
N LEU A 122 -0.21 -5.20 -11.79
CA LEU A 122 -0.37 -6.62 -12.13
C LEU A 122 -0.39 -6.83 -13.66
N ASP A 123 -1.19 -6.05 -14.41
CA ASP A 123 -1.27 -6.17 -15.87
C ASP A 123 0.10 -6.01 -16.53
N VAL A 124 0.89 -5.05 -16.03
CA VAL A 124 2.15 -4.66 -16.67
C VAL A 124 3.34 -5.54 -16.24
N PHE A 125 3.44 -5.93 -14.97
CA PHE A 125 4.62 -6.63 -14.45
C PHE A 125 4.42 -8.13 -14.27
N LEU A 126 3.22 -8.59 -13.90
CA LEU A 126 2.98 -9.98 -13.53
C LEU A 126 3.29 -10.99 -14.65
N PRO A 127 2.95 -10.73 -15.93
CA PRO A 127 3.29 -11.67 -17.01
C PRO A 127 4.78 -12.01 -17.08
N GLY A 128 5.66 -11.00 -16.97
CA GLY A 128 7.10 -11.20 -16.97
C GLY A 128 7.60 -11.95 -15.74
N ILE A 129 6.99 -11.71 -14.57
CA ILE A 129 7.32 -12.41 -13.32
C ILE A 129 6.93 -13.91 -13.43
N ILE A 130 5.78 -14.21 -14.03
CA ILE A 130 5.35 -15.60 -14.26
C ILE A 130 6.27 -16.29 -15.28
N GLU A 131 6.61 -15.62 -16.39
CA GLU A 131 7.44 -16.18 -17.46
C GLU A 131 8.83 -16.57 -16.98
N GLN A 132 9.45 -15.78 -16.09
CA GLN A 132 10.75 -16.13 -15.52
C GLN A 132 10.69 -17.28 -14.51
N GLY A 133 9.49 -17.71 -14.06
CA GLY A 133 9.27 -18.86 -13.19
C GLY A 133 9.70 -18.63 -11.73
N GLU A 134 9.97 -17.39 -11.33
CA GLU A 134 10.32 -17.04 -9.96
C GLU A 134 9.90 -15.59 -9.66
N GLY A 135 9.35 -15.36 -8.47
CA GLY A 135 9.05 -14.01 -8.01
C GLY A 135 8.06 -13.98 -6.85
N HIS A 136 7.72 -12.76 -6.45
CA HIS A 136 6.74 -12.53 -5.40
C HIS A 136 6.01 -11.21 -5.61
N VAL A 137 4.71 -11.18 -5.32
CA VAL A 137 3.88 -9.98 -5.34
C VAL A 137 3.44 -9.65 -3.92
N VAL A 138 3.70 -8.42 -3.48
CA VAL A 138 3.19 -7.89 -2.21
C VAL A 138 2.12 -6.86 -2.52
N VAL A 139 0.91 -7.07 -2.01
CA VAL A 139 -0.20 -6.12 -2.12
C VAL A 139 -0.41 -5.44 -0.77
N THR A 140 -0.22 -4.12 -0.71
CA THR A 140 -0.51 -3.34 0.51
C THR A 140 -2.01 -3.03 0.59
N ALA A 141 -2.73 -3.88 1.31
CA ALA A 141 -4.12 -3.66 1.70
C ALA A 141 -4.20 -2.79 2.97
N SER A 142 -4.94 -3.22 3.97
CA SER A 142 -5.10 -2.60 5.30
C SER A 142 -5.99 -3.49 6.16
N ILE A 143 -6.02 -3.28 7.48
CA ILE A 143 -7.11 -3.78 8.33
C ILE A 143 -8.48 -3.27 7.83
N CYS A 144 -8.54 -2.08 7.22
CA CYS A 144 -9.70 -1.55 6.53
C CYS A 144 -10.14 -2.38 5.30
N GLY A 145 -9.38 -3.40 4.91
CA GLY A 145 -9.76 -4.41 3.92
C GLY A 145 -10.58 -5.57 4.51
N HIS A 146 -10.65 -5.67 5.83
CA HIS A 146 -11.39 -6.69 6.56
C HIS A 146 -12.48 -6.14 7.47
N THR A 147 -12.30 -4.92 7.95
CA THR A 147 -13.26 -4.20 8.81
C THR A 147 -13.60 -2.87 8.15
N SER A 148 -14.71 -2.24 8.56
CA SER A 148 -15.14 -0.96 7.99
C SER A 148 -15.21 0.09 9.07
N PHE A 149 -14.48 1.18 8.89
CA PHE A 149 -14.46 2.32 9.79
C PHE A 149 -15.36 3.43 9.23
N ALA A 150 -16.06 4.13 10.12
CA ALA A 150 -16.81 5.32 9.73
C ALA A 150 -15.84 6.43 9.25
N GLY A 151 -16.30 7.28 8.34
CA GLY A 151 -15.53 8.44 7.87
C GLY A 151 -14.49 8.16 6.78
N VAL A 152 -14.28 6.90 6.36
CA VAL A 152 -13.29 6.54 5.34
C VAL A 152 -13.87 5.58 4.28
N GLY A 153 -15.10 5.84 3.83
CA GLY A 153 -15.85 4.96 2.91
C GLY A 153 -15.08 4.53 1.66
N PRO A 154 -14.54 5.46 0.84
CA PRO A 154 -13.77 5.11 -0.36
C PRO A 154 -12.53 4.27 -0.04
N TYR A 155 -11.85 4.58 1.05
CA TYR A 155 -10.67 3.83 1.51
C TYR A 155 -11.04 2.40 1.90
N ASN A 156 -12.06 2.21 2.77
CA ASN A 156 -12.54 0.86 3.13
C ASN A 156 -12.86 0.03 1.88
N ALA A 157 -13.62 0.59 0.95
CA ALA A 157 -13.99 -0.11 -0.28
C ALA A 157 -12.75 -0.50 -1.11
N SER A 158 -11.80 0.42 -1.27
CA SER A 158 -10.56 0.17 -2.02
C SER A 158 -9.72 -0.94 -1.38
N LYS A 159 -9.63 -0.95 -0.04
CA LYS A 159 -8.81 -1.93 0.68
C LYS A 159 -9.48 -3.31 0.77
N HIS A 160 -10.81 -3.41 0.85
CA HIS A 160 -11.54 -4.66 0.66
C HIS A 160 -11.30 -5.24 -0.74
N ALA A 161 -11.34 -4.39 -1.78
CA ALA A 161 -11.04 -4.81 -3.14
C ALA A 161 -9.57 -5.28 -3.29
N ALA A 162 -8.60 -4.58 -2.66
CA ALA A 162 -7.20 -4.98 -2.67
C ALA A 162 -6.98 -6.38 -2.05
N VAL A 163 -7.64 -6.68 -0.92
CA VAL A 163 -7.62 -8.02 -0.30
C VAL A 163 -8.15 -9.05 -1.29
N THR A 164 -9.33 -8.79 -1.88
CA THR A 164 -9.95 -9.72 -2.85
C THR A 164 -9.05 -9.97 -4.06
N VAL A 165 -8.40 -8.93 -4.61
CA VAL A 165 -7.44 -9.08 -5.72
C VAL A 165 -6.27 -9.95 -5.32
N ALA A 166 -5.69 -9.75 -4.13
CA ALA A 166 -4.57 -10.54 -3.64
C ALA A 166 -4.95 -12.02 -3.43
N GLU A 167 -6.11 -12.29 -2.80
CA GLU A 167 -6.62 -13.65 -2.59
C GLU A 167 -6.88 -14.36 -3.93
N THR A 168 -7.51 -13.68 -4.89
CA THR A 168 -7.79 -14.21 -6.21
C THR A 168 -6.49 -14.53 -6.95
N LEU A 169 -5.54 -13.60 -6.97
CA LEU A 169 -4.23 -13.81 -7.58
C LEU A 169 -3.50 -15.02 -6.98
N HIS A 170 -3.50 -15.13 -5.64
CA HIS A 170 -2.90 -16.28 -4.97
C HIS A 170 -3.53 -17.60 -5.43
N ALA A 171 -4.87 -17.67 -5.48
CA ALA A 171 -5.59 -18.88 -5.91
C ALA A 171 -5.28 -19.24 -7.38
N GLU A 172 -5.31 -18.25 -8.28
CA GLU A 172 -5.01 -18.45 -9.72
C GLU A 172 -3.58 -18.92 -9.95
N LEU A 173 -2.59 -18.33 -9.26
CA LEU A 173 -1.20 -18.76 -9.37
C LEU A 173 -0.99 -20.19 -8.85
N ARG A 174 -1.73 -20.62 -7.81
CA ARG A 174 -1.72 -22.03 -7.35
C ARG A 174 -2.36 -22.97 -8.39
N GLU A 175 -3.48 -22.58 -9.01
CA GLU A 175 -4.11 -23.36 -10.09
C GLU A 175 -3.21 -23.49 -11.33
N MET A 176 -2.40 -22.45 -11.61
CA MET A 176 -1.40 -22.45 -12.69
C MET A 176 -0.11 -23.22 -12.34
N GLU A 177 0.00 -23.78 -11.14
CA GLU A 177 1.24 -24.38 -10.61
C GLU A 177 2.44 -23.43 -10.68
N SER A 178 2.20 -22.10 -10.58
CA SER A 178 3.24 -21.09 -10.62
C SER A 178 4.05 -21.08 -9.33
N ALA A 179 5.37 -20.88 -9.47
CA ALA A 179 6.27 -20.68 -8.33
C ALA A 179 6.24 -19.24 -7.77
N VAL A 180 5.44 -18.35 -8.37
CA VAL A 180 5.29 -16.97 -7.90
C VAL A 180 4.45 -16.94 -6.63
N GLY A 181 5.01 -16.32 -5.56
CA GLY A 181 4.31 -16.12 -4.29
C GLY A 181 3.48 -14.85 -4.27
N VAL A 182 2.55 -14.77 -3.32
CA VAL A 182 1.73 -13.57 -3.05
C VAL A 182 1.62 -13.35 -1.56
N SER A 183 1.84 -12.11 -1.12
CA SER A 183 1.57 -11.67 0.24
C SER A 183 0.60 -10.50 0.23
N CYS A 184 -0.36 -10.50 1.17
CA CYS A 184 -1.31 -9.42 1.40
C CYS A 184 -0.98 -8.76 2.74
N LEU A 185 -0.41 -7.57 2.68
CA LEU A 185 -0.10 -6.77 3.87
C LEU A 185 -1.36 -6.03 4.33
N CYS A 186 -1.79 -6.29 5.54
CA CYS A 186 -2.96 -5.69 6.18
C CYS A 186 -2.53 -4.88 7.42
N PRO A 187 -1.88 -3.73 7.23
CA PRO A 187 -1.39 -2.95 8.36
C PRO A 187 -2.52 -2.27 9.11
N GLY A 188 -2.28 -2.07 10.41
CA GLY A 188 -3.01 -1.11 11.22
C GLY A 188 -2.45 0.29 11.13
N PHE A 189 -2.20 0.90 12.27
CA PHE A 189 -1.60 2.22 12.34
C PHE A 189 -0.09 2.15 12.17
N VAL A 190 0.40 2.79 11.10
CA VAL A 190 1.83 2.91 10.80
C VAL A 190 2.17 4.38 10.59
N GLY A 191 3.31 4.82 11.11
CA GLY A 191 3.80 6.20 11.02
C GLY A 191 4.15 6.59 9.58
N THR A 192 3.15 6.96 8.80
CA THR A 192 3.29 7.33 7.38
C THR A 192 2.56 8.63 7.06
N ASN A 193 2.79 9.17 5.86
CA ASN A 193 2.16 10.39 5.36
C ASN A 193 0.76 10.17 4.74
N ILE A 194 0.12 9.01 4.94
CA ILE A 194 -1.18 8.69 4.31
C ILE A 194 -2.30 9.65 4.74
N TYR A 195 -2.20 10.20 5.95
CA TYR A 195 -3.20 11.14 6.50
C TYR A 195 -3.16 12.52 5.86
N THR A 196 -2.08 12.85 5.17
CA THR A 196 -1.91 14.08 4.41
C THR A 196 -1.94 13.83 2.89
N ALA A 197 -2.49 12.70 2.45
CA ALA A 197 -2.50 12.28 1.06
C ALA A 197 -3.22 13.27 0.11
N GLU A 198 -4.17 14.07 0.61
CA GLU A 198 -4.90 15.08 -0.18
C GLU A 198 -3.97 16.03 -0.95
N ARG A 199 -2.73 16.26 -0.52
CA ARG A 199 -1.71 17.03 -1.26
C ARG A 199 -1.42 16.47 -2.65
N ASN A 200 -1.67 15.17 -2.87
CA ASN A 200 -1.44 14.46 -4.12
C ASN A 200 -2.71 14.32 -4.98
N ARG A 201 -3.84 14.90 -4.53
CA ARG A 201 -5.09 14.81 -5.27
C ARG A 201 -5.05 15.72 -6.50
N PRO A 202 -5.21 15.16 -7.73
CA PRO A 202 -5.16 15.93 -8.96
C PRO A 202 -6.20 17.06 -8.98
N GLU A 203 -5.86 18.22 -9.52
CA GLU A 203 -6.79 19.37 -9.61
C GLU A 203 -8.12 19.01 -10.27
N THR A 204 -8.09 18.15 -11.29
CA THR A 204 -9.29 17.67 -11.98
C THR A 204 -10.23 16.86 -11.11
N LEU A 205 -9.71 16.26 -10.04
CA LEU A 205 -10.46 15.47 -9.06
C LEU A 205 -10.68 16.22 -7.74
N GLN A 206 -10.16 17.44 -7.57
CA GLN A 206 -10.45 18.26 -6.41
C GLN A 206 -11.91 18.69 -6.41
N ASP A 207 -12.49 18.79 -5.22
CA ASP A 207 -13.80 19.37 -5.00
C ASP A 207 -13.69 20.91 -5.02
N ALA A 208 -14.82 21.58 -5.20
CA ALA A 208 -14.84 23.03 -4.99
C ALA A 208 -14.38 23.33 -3.54
N PRO A 209 -13.68 24.45 -3.32
CA PRO A 209 -13.28 24.82 -1.98
C PRO A 209 -14.50 24.80 -1.04
N GLY A 210 -14.44 23.94 -0.02
CA GLY A 210 -15.42 23.88 1.06
C GLY A 210 -15.26 25.03 2.03
N GLU A 211 -16.06 25.04 3.09
CA GLU A 211 -15.82 25.94 4.22
C GLU A 211 -14.41 25.63 4.80
N PRO A 212 -13.71 26.67 5.27
CA PRO A 212 -12.41 26.45 5.92
C PRO A 212 -12.57 25.46 7.09
N VAL A 213 -11.61 24.55 7.22
CA VAL A 213 -11.54 23.63 8.37
C VAL A 213 -11.59 24.45 9.66
N SER A 214 -12.53 24.14 10.53
CA SER A 214 -12.69 24.83 11.81
C SER A 214 -11.44 24.67 12.70
N ASP A 215 -11.25 25.57 13.65
CA ASP A 215 -10.12 25.45 14.58
C ASP A 215 -10.22 24.17 15.42
N GLU A 216 -11.44 23.73 15.74
CA GLU A 216 -11.69 22.47 16.47
C GLU A 216 -11.30 21.24 15.63
N GLU A 217 -11.68 21.17 14.36
CA GLU A 217 -11.27 20.10 13.45
C GLU A 217 -9.75 20.08 13.24
N ARG A 218 -9.12 21.24 13.18
CA ARG A 218 -7.65 21.35 13.08
C ARG A 218 -6.96 20.79 14.32
N MET A 219 -7.43 21.17 15.51
CA MET A 219 -6.89 20.65 16.78
C MET A 219 -7.08 19.15 16.91
N GLN A 220 -8.23 18.60 16.48
CA GLN A 220 -8.47 17.16 16.47
C GLN A 220 -7.51 16.44 15.52
N LEU A 221 -7.28 16.98 14.32
CA LEU A 221 -6.34 16.40 13.35
C LEU A 221 -4.89 16.44 13.88
N GLU A 222 -4.50 17.53 14.53
CA GLU A 222 -3.18 17.65 15.17
C GLU A 222 -3.01 16.63 16.30
N ALA A 223 -4.01 16.47 17.17
CA ALA A 223 -3.98 15.50 18.27
C ALA A 223 -3.88 14.05 17.76
N VAL A 224 -4.64 13.71 16.72
CA VAL A 224 -4.56 12.40 16.05
C VAL A 224 -3.16 12.18 15.47
N THR A 225 -2.61 13.20 14.80
CA THR A 225 -1.27 13.12 14.18
C THR A 225 -0.18 12.92 15.24
N GLU A 226 -0.24 13.67 16.35
CA GLU A 226 0.70 13.52 17.47
C GLU A 226 0.59 12.15 18.14
N TRP A 227 -0.64 11.68 18.37
CA TRP A 227 -0.84 10.35 18.93
C TRP A 227 -0.26 9.26 18.02
N MET A 228 -0.48 9.36 16.71
CA MET A 228 0.04 8.40 15.74
C MET A 228 1.56 8.41 15.69
N ALA A 229 2.17 9.59 15.77
CA ALA A 229 3.64 9.69 15.82
C ALA A 229 4.22 8.99 17.06
N ALA A 230 3.48 8.97 18.17
CA ALA A 230 3.92 8.37 19.43
C ALA A 230 3.63 6.86 19.54
N ASN A 231 2.58 6.35 18.88
CA ASN A 231 2.05 5.00 19.14
C ASN A 231 1.97 4.10 17.90
N ALA A 232 2.14 4.65 16.69
CA ALA A 232 2.12 3.86 15.47
C ALA A 232 3.41 3.04 15.30
N LEU A 233 3.28 1.86 14.70
CA LEU A 233 4.43 1.09 14.28
C LEU A 233 5.32 1.88 13.33
N GLN A 234 6.61 1.66 13.43
CA GLN A 234 7.54 2.28 12.50
C GLN A 234 7.52 1.53 11.16
N PRO A 235 7.60 2.23 10.02
CA PRO A 235 7.64 1.61 8.70
C PRO A 235 8.70 0.51 8.55
N ALA A 236 9.84 0.65 9.21
CA ALA A 236 10.92 -0.34 9.19
C ALA A 236 10.50 -1.68 9.81
N GLU A 237 9.75 -1.67 10.92
CA GLU A 237 9.26 -2.89 11.57
C GLU A 237 8.30 -3.66 10.64
N VAL A 238 7.44 -2.92 9.91
CA VAL A 238 6.54 -3.52 8.93
C VAL A 238 7.30 -4.05 7.71
N ALA A 239 8.38 -3.37 7.30
CA ALA A 239 9.23 -3.83 6.22
C ALA A 239 9.93 -5.17 6.55
N ASP A 240 10.34 -5.38 7.80
CA ASP A 240 10.87 -6.67 8.26
C ASP A 240 9.79 -7.77 8.20
N MET A 241 8.54 -7.49 8.60
CA MET A 241 7.43 -8.46 8.47
C MET A 241 7.17 -8.82 7.01
N VAL A 242 7.24 -7.85 6.10
CA VAL A 242 7.07 -8.07 4.65
C VAL A 242 8.22 -8.91 4.09
N HIS A 243 9.46 -8.60 4.47
CA HIS A 243 10.62 -9.38 4.09
C HIS A 243 10.46 -10.86 4.51
N ASP A 244 10.12 -11.10 5.76
CA ASP A 244 9.96 -12.45 6.31
C ASP A 244 8.85 -13.22 5.59
N ALA A 245 7.74 -12.54 5.24
CA ALA A 245 6.65 -13.13 4.49
C ALA A 245 7.06 -13.48 3.04
N VAL A 246 7.84 -12.63 2.38
CA VAL A 246 8.38 -12.89 1.03
C VAL A 246 9.30 -14.11 1.05
N VAL A 247 10.19 -14.22 2.05
CA VAL A 247 11.14 -15.33 2.17
C VAL A 247 10.45 -16.64 2.53
N SER A 248 9.42 -16.61 3.39
CA SER A 248 8.67 -17.79 3.86
C SER A 248 7.46 -18.15 3.00
N ASP A 249 7.14 -17.38 1.95
CA ASP A 249 5.93 -17.51 1.12
C ASP A 249 4.64 -17.46 1.96
N THR A 250 4.59 -16.52 2.91
CA THR A 250 3.43 -16.30 3.79
C THR A 250 2.47 -15.31 3.15
N PHE A 251 1.18 -15.68 3.03
CA PHE A 251 0.16 -14.83 2.38
C PHE A 251 -0.29 -13.67 3.26
N TRP A 252 -0.72 -13.95 4.52
CA TRP A 252 -1.27 -12.93 5.38
C TRP A 252 -0.19 -12.26 6.23
N ILE A 253 -0.12 -10.92 6.17
CA ILE A 253 0.75 -10.11 7.01
C ILE A 253 -0.14 -9.12 7.78
N PHE A 254 -0.39 -9.41 9.06
CA PHE A 254 -1.05 -8.50 9.99
C PHE A 254 -0.01 -7.91 10.93
N THR A 255 -0.15 -6.63 11.25
CA THR A 255 0.80 -5.92 12.10
C THR A 255 0.36 -5.85 13.56
N ASP A 256 -0.85 -6.34 13.88
CA ASP A 256 -1.46 -6.23 15.21
C ASP A 256 -2.46 -7.37 15.45
N GLU A 257 -2.29 -8.11 16.54
CA GLU A 257 -3.14 -9.23 16.94
C GLU A 257 -4.57 -8.79 17.34
N GLU A 258 -4.74 -7.59 17.89
CA GLU A 258 -6.07 -7.07 18.19
C GLU A 258 -6.90 -6.90 16.92
N GLN A 259 -6.26 -6.47 15.83
CA GLN A 259 -6.90 -6.34 14.53
C GLN A 259 -7.33 -7.68 13.96
N VAL A 260 -6.53 -8.72 14.13
CA VAL A 260 -6.90 -10.10 13.76
C VAL A 260 -8.15 -10.53 14.51
N THR A 261 -8.25 -10.16 15.79
CA THR A 261 -9.46 -10.41 16.61
C THR A 261 -10.69 -9.71 16.02
N GLN A 262 -10.57 -8.43 15.61
CA GLN A 262 -11.68 -7.68 14.97
C GLN A 262 -12.10 -8.31 13.63
N VAL A 263 -11.17 -8.84 12.84
CA VAL A 263 -11.48 -9.62 11.63
C VAL A 263 -12.34 -10.84 11.98
N GLY A 264 -11.98 -11.59 13.01
CA GLY A 264 -12.75 -12.73 13.51
C GLY A 264 -14.17 -12.35 13.95
N GLU A 265 -14.33 -11.25 14.70
CA GLU A 265 -15.62 -10.72 15.13
C GLU A 265 -16.53 -10.37 13.94
N ARG A 266 -15.96 -9.72 12.89
CA ARG A 266 -16.69 -9.41 11.66
C ARG A 266 -17.16 -10.69 10.96
N GLN A 267 -16.29 -11.68 10.78
CA GLN A 267 -16.63 -12.94 10.15
C GLN A 267 -17.75 -13.67 10.91
N GLU A 268 -17.68 -13.66 12.24
CA GLU A 268 -18.71 -14.24 13.09
C GLU A 268 -20.05 -13.48 12.96
N SER A 269 -20.02 -12.15 12.82
CA SER A 269 -21.24 -11.35 12.61
C SER A 269 -21.93 -11.72 11.28
N VAL A 270 -21.13 -11.92 10.21
CA VAL A 270 -21.63 -12.38 8.90
C VAL A 270 -22.24 -13.78 9.02
N ARG A 271 -21.51 -14.73 9.62
CA ARG A 271 -21.96 -16.12 9.82
C ARG A 271 -23.27 -16.20 10.62
N THR A 272 -23.43 -15.35 11.63
CA THR A 272 -24.62 -15.31 12.49
C THR A 272 -25.68 -14.31 12.05
N ARG A 273 -25.46 -13.61 10.92
CA ARG A 273 -26.37 -12.59 10.36
C ARG A 273 -26.70 -11.46 11.35
N ARG A 274 -25.77 -11.11 12.22
CA ARG A 274 -25.89 -9.94 13.09
C ARG A 274 -25.58 -8.66 12.32
N ASN A 275 -26.10 -7.54 12.78
CA ASN A 275 -25.73 -6.24 12.22
C ASN A 275 -24.23 -6.02 12.36
N PRO A 276 -23.57 -5.40 11.36
CA PRO A 276 -22.16 -5.11 11.43
C PRO A 276 -21.85 -4.12 12.55
N THR A 277 -20.74 -4.36 13.23
CA THR A 277 -20.11 -3.36 14.09
C THR A 277 -19.03 -2.63 13.28
N ALA A 278 -18.93 -1.31 13.46
CA ALA A 278 -17.81 -0.56 12.87
C ALA A 278 -16.48 -1.07 13.45
N GLY A 279 -15.43 -1.00 12.63
CA GLY A 279 -14.07 -1.16 13.14
C GLY A 279 -13.82 -0.18 14.30
N ARG A 280 -13.15 -0.64 15.35
CA ARG A 280 -12.85 0.17 16.51
C ARG A 280 -11.41 0.65 16.41
N ILE A 281 -11.24 1.95 16.46
CA ILE A 281 -10.01 2.54 16.98
C ILE A 281 -10.13 2.39 18.49
N ASN A 282 -9.12 1.83 19.13
CA ASN A 282 -9.16 1.60 20.58
C ASN A 282 -9.53 2.91 21.30
N HIS A 283 -10.70 2.98 21.92
CA HIS A 283 -11.22 4.21 22.53
C HIS A 283 -10.40 4.68 23.75
N GLU A 284 -9.55 3.81 24.31
CA GLU A 284 -8.59 4.20 25.36
C GLU A 284 -7.58 5.26 24.89
N LEU A 285 -7.62 5.62 23.60
CA LEU A 285 -6.72 6.56 22.94
C LEU A 285 -7.29 7.99 22.88
N PHE A 286 -8.57 8.17 23.24
CA PHE A 286 -9.29 9.45 23.18
C PHE A 286 -10.01 9.80 24.51
N ASP A 287 -9.84 9.00 25.54
CA ASP A 287 -10.18 9.33 26.93
C ASP A 287 -8.92 9.86 27.67
#